data_64f8336dffa1c65672e629c664a11274
#
_entry.id   64f8336dffa1c65672e629c664a11274
#
_cell.length_a   1.000
_cell.length_b   1.000
_cell.length_c   1.000
_cell.angle_alpha   90.00
_cell.angle_beta   90.00
_cell.angle_gamma   90.00
#
_symmetry.space_group_name_H-M   'P 1'
#
loop_
_entity.id
_entity.type
_entity.pdbx_description
1 polymer ?
#
loop_
_entity_poly.entity_id
_entity_poly.type
_entity_poly.pdbx_seq_one_letter_code
_entity_poly.pdbx_strand_id
1 'polypeptide(L)'
;MRMQWTVIAGLAVVLATPSQAQQNRLEQAAAAMGAANLNSIQYTGSGNVFSFGQGFEPGERFPRFIQRTYNASINYQTPAMRLIQVRSQGENPPRGGGQQALAGDQRAVAVVSGRFAWQEAGNNAAPNNGAAGERRRQLWTTPHGVIKAAIANSGKVDGNTVTVTVEGREVKATLNAQNLVEMVSYLSTNDVIGDYPVEITYSEYGDFGGIKFPRHIVQTEDGHPTLDITVNNVQPNAAVAIDAPANVQSAPPPPPLRVEVSKFADGVFFFWTPNARNWAVDFGDHIVVVEGQGSDARSLAAIEEIKKAIPNKPIRYVINTHAHYDHAGGLRTYVAQGVTVVTHEKNKAFYEKVWARPRTIAPDSLSKAPKAAVFETLSDKKVMSGGGKTLELYYMKDSSHNMYNLLVYLPQEKLAFWGDGYNPPEGNEARDPGRTPEQGIDLLRFITVNNIDVRTIAAAHGVAPKPFDNLKKAVGMLPQ
;
A
#
# COMPACT_ATOMS: atom_id res chain seq x y z
N MET A 1 55.54 42.25 12.99
CA MET A 1 55.19 40.86 12.76
C MET A 1 54.39 40.39 13.97
N ARG A 2 53.04 40.36 13.86
CA ARG A 2 52.16 39.85 14.92
C ARG A 2 51.59 38.49 14.45
N MET A 3 51.97 37.49 15.18
CA MET A 3 51.54 36.09 14.93
C MET A 3 50.12 35.87 15.55
N GLN A 4 49.13 35.66 14.70
CA GLN A 4 47.76 35.29 15.15
C GLN A 4 47.74 33.80 15.38
N TRP A 5 47.37 33.39 16.57
CA TRP A 5 47.05 31.99 16.91
C TRP A 5 45.57 31.71 16.65
N THR A 6 45.31 30.85 15.70
CA THR A 6 43.93 30.35 15.45
C THR A 6 43.68 29.17 16.40
N VAL A 7 42.75 29.36 17.33
CA VAL A 7 42.28 28.27 18.22
C VAL A 7 41.23 27.50 17.45
N ILE A 8 41.54 26.26 17.11
CA ILE A 8 40.54 25.29 16.57
C ILE A 8 39.83 24.67 17.78
N ALA A 9 38.58 25.09 18.01
CA ALA A 9 37.69 24.42 18.97
C ALA A 9 37.17 23.11 18.37
N GLY A 10 37.73 21.99 18.80
CA GLY A 10 37.22 20.68 18.46
C GLY A 10 35.88 20.45 19.15
N LEU A 11 34.81 20.26 18.37
CA LEU A 11 33.50 19.84 18.85
C LEU A 11 33.60 18.36 19.23
N ALA A 12 33.75 18.04 20.51
CA ALA A 12 33.65 16.69 21.02
C ALA A 12 32.15 16.28 21.02
N VAL A 13 31.75 15.43 20.09
CA VAL A 13 30.45 14.77 20.14
C VAL A 13 30.48 13.79 21.30
N VAL A 14 29.89 14.15 22.43
CA VAL A 14 29.68 13.26 23.57
C VAL A 14 28.55 12.31 23.18
N LEU A 15 28.87 11.08 22.75
CA LEU A 15 27.92 10.00 22.66
C LEU A 15 27.50 9.65 24.10
N ALA A 16 26.29 10.04 24.48
CA ALA A 16 25.73 9.72 25.78
C ALA A 16 25.55 8.20 25.92
N THR A 17 26.33 7.56 26.78
CA THR A 17 26.09 6.16 27.18
C THR A 17 24.79 6.07 27.96
N PRO A 18 23.98 5.00 27.79
CA PRO A 18 22.77 4.80 28.58
C PRO A 18 23.07 4.82 30.07
N SER A 19 22.18 5.41 30.86
CA SER A 19 22.33 5.39 32.31
C SER A 19 22.20 3.94 32.82
N GLN A 20 22.87 3.61 33.91
CA GLN A 20 22.83 2.28 34.52
C GLN A 20 21.40 1.81 34.86
N ALA A 21 20.49 2.75 35.17
CA ALA A 21 19.08 2.49 35.38
C ALA A 21 18.33 2.07 34.08
N GLN A 22 18.69 2.66 32.94
CA GLN A 22 18.12 2.32 31.62
C GLN A 22 18.56 0.92 31.19
N GLN A 23 19.85 0.61 31.35
CA GLN A 23 20.41 -0.71 31.06
C GLN A 23 19.74 -1.79 31.91
N ASN A 24 19.56 -1.54 33.20
CA ASN A 24 18.87 -2.45 34.12
C ASN A 24 17.42 -2.74 33.69
N ARG A 25 16.67 -1.75 33.18
CA ARG A 25 15.28 -1.94 32.72
C ARG A 25 15.19 -2.80 31.46
N LEU A 26 16.09 -2.63 30.50
CA LEU A 26 16.18 -3.48 29.31
C LEU A 26 16.54 -4.92 29.67
N GLU A 27 17.49 -5.11 30.61
CA GLU A 27 17.86 -6.42 31.12
C GLU A 27 16.68 -7.12 31.85
N GLN A 28 15.91 -6.36 32.64
CA GLN A 28 14.70 -6.86 33.26
C GLN A 28 13.64 -7.30 32.23
N ALA A 29 13.42 -6.52 31.17
CA ALA A 29 12.51 -6.89 30.11
C ALA A 29 13.01 -8.14 29.35
N ALA A 30 14.29 -8.19 29.04
CA ALA A 30 14.91 -9.35 28.39
C ALA A 30 14.78 -10.63 29.25
N ALA A 31 15.02 -10.51 30.56
CA ALA A 31 14.87 -11.61 31.48
C ALA A 31 13.41 -12.09 31.64
N ALA A 32 12.47 -11.11 31.80
CA ALA A 32 11.05 -11.42 31.91
C ALA A 32 10.50 -12.16 30.71
N MET A 33 10.99 -11.83 29.50
CA MET A 33 10.57 -12.44 28.25
C MET A 33 11.37 -13.69 27.86
N GLY A 34 12.49 -13.99 28.57
CA GLY A 34 13.45 -15.04 28.18
C GLY A 34 14.24 -14.69 26.90
N ALA A 35 14.33 -13.39 26.55
CA ALA A 35 14.87 -12.96 25.27
C ALA A 35 16.36 -13.26 25.07
N ALA A 36 17.15 -13.34 26.16
CA ALA A 36 18.58 -13.69 26.09
C ALA A 36 18.82 -15.10 25.52
N ASN A 37 17.91 -16.03 25.80
CA ASN A 37 18.00 -17.45 25.43
C ASN A 37 17.26 -17.74 24.10
N LEU A 38 16.66 -16.74 23.46
CA LEU A 38 15.90 -16.90 22.24
C LEU A 38 16.75 -16.49 21.02
N ASN A 39 17.16 -17.45 20.20
CA ASN A 39 17.90 -17.23 18.96
C ASN A 39 16.99 -17.18 17.74
N SER A 40 15.96 -17.99 17.76
CA SER A 40 14.95 -18.09 16.70
C SER A 40 13.59 -18.42 17.31
N ILE A 41 12.54 -18.16 16.53
CA ILE A 41 11.18 -18.53 16.93
C ILE A 41 10.35 -18.88 15.71
N GLN A 42 9.52 -19.90 15.85
CA GLN A 42 8.46 -20.16 14.90
C GLN A 42 7.13 -20.11 15.64
N TYR A 43 6.15 -19.40 15.07
CA TYR A 43 4.80 -19.37 15.62
C TYR A 43 3.76 -19.40 14.51
N THR A 44 2.62 -19.99 14.86
CA THR A 44 1.46 -20.05 13.95
C THR A 44 0.24 -19.46 14.63
N GLY A 45 -0.63 -18.86 13.82
CA GLY A 45 -1.88 -18.28 14.27
C GLY A 45 -2.91 -18.22 13.16
N SER A 46 -4.10 -17.79 13.53
CA SER A 46 -5.22 -17.54 12.64
C SER A 46 -6.06 -16.37 13.17
N GLY A 47 -6.94 -15.81 12.35
CA GLY A 47 -7.75 -14.66 12.73
C GLY A 47 -8.23 -13.86 11.54
N ASN A 48 -7.93 -12.56 11.51
CA ASN A 48 -8.34 -11.65 10.47
C ASN A 48 -7.15 -10.85 9.93
N VAL A 49 -7.22 -10.50 8.66
CA VAL A 49 -6.34 -9.52 8.01
C VAL A 49 -7.22 -8.55 7.22
N PHE A 50 -6.77 -7.31 7.11
CA PHE A 50 -7.55 -6.25 6.47
C PHE A 50 -6.73 -5.61 5.35
N SER A 51 -7.41 -5.24 4.25
CA SER A 51 -6.72 -4.69 3.08
C SER A 51 -6.55 -3.18 3.20
N PHE A 52 -5.40 -2.75 3.73
CA PHE A 52 -5.04 -1.35 3.94
C PHE A 52 -5.25 -0.49 2.70
N GLY A 53 -5.92 0.65 2.85
CA GLY A 53 -6.17 1.61 1.78
C GLY A 53 -7.29 1.23 0.79
N GLN A 54 -8.02 0.13 1.03
CA GLN A 54 -9.03 -0.43 0.14
C GLN A 54 -10.46 -0.33 0.72
N GLY A 55 -10.70 0.68 1.58
CA GLY A 55 -11.99 0.86 2.25
C GLY A 55 -13.16 1.08 1.32
N PHE A 56 -14.32 0.54 1.67
CA PHE A 56 -15.56 0.77 0.91
C PHE A 56 -15.94 2.26 0.91
N GLU A 57 -15.78 2.94 2.05
CA GLU A 57 -15.85 4.40 2.17
C GLU A 57 -14.47 4.98 2.47
N PRO A 58 -14.13 6.17 1.93
CA PRO A 58 -12.86 6.83 2.21
C PRO A 58 -12.68 7.15 3.71
N GLY A 59 -11.59 6.66 4.31
CA GLY A 59 -11.28 6.92 5.71
C GLY A 59 -12.03 6.05 6.72
N GLU A 60 -12.80 5.08 6.26
CA GLU A 60 -13.47 4.07 7.07
C GLU A 60 -12.64 2.77 7.15
N ARG A 61 -13.20 1.76 7.83
CA ARG A 61 -12.53 0.46 8.01
C ARG A 61 -12.16 -0.21 6.67
N PHE A 62 -11.07 -0.93 6.69
CA PHE A 62 -10.63 -1.71 5.53
C PHE A 62 -11.38 -3.04 5.40
N PRO A 63 -11.52 -3.57 4.17
CA PRO A 63 -12.14 -4.88 3.93
C PRO A 63 -11.44 -5.99 4.70
N ARG A 64 -12.22 -6.83 5.37
CA ARG A 64 -11.76 -7.94 6.19
C ARG A 64 -11.68 -9.23 5.39
N PHE A 65 -10.58 -9.95 5.59
CA PHE A 65 -10.38 -11.33 5.13
C PHE A 65 -10.13 -12.23 6.34
N ILE A 66 -10.52 -13.50 6.23
CA ILE A 66 -10.17 -14.50 7.23
C ILE A 66 -8.72 -14.91 7.01
N GLN A 67 -7.87 -14.72 8.00
CA GLN A 67 -6.49 -15.22 8.02
C GLN A 67 -6.51 -16.67 8.49
N ARG A 68 -6.57 -17.61 7.53
CA ARG A 68 -6.59 -19.07 7.81
C ARG A 68 -5.29 -19.54 8.43
N THR A 69 -4.19 -19.03 7.92
CA THR A 69 -2.85 -19.38 8.37
C THR A 69 -1.98 -18.15 8.43
N TYR A 70 -1.39 -17.91 9.57
CA TYR A 70 -0.29 -16.99 9.79
C TYR A 70 0.87 -17.80 10.39
N ASN A 71 1.93 -18.03 9.61
CA ASN A 71 3.09 -18.79 10.07
C ASN A 71 4.34 -17.94 9.87
N ALA A 72 4.95 -17.53 10.98
CA ALA A 72 6.19 -16.75 10.98
C ALA A 72 7.33 -17.61 11.52
N SER A 73 8.41 -17.69 10.76
CA SER A 73 9.68 -18.28 11.14
C SER A 73 10.73 -17.18 11.17
N ILE A 74 11.33 -16.91 12.32
CA ILE A 74 12.24 -15.80 12.56
C ILE A 74 13.55 -16.32 13.13
N ASN A 75 14.66 -15.85 12.55
CA ASN A 75 16.00 -16.01 13.11
C ASN A 75 16.51 -14.61 13.51
N TYR A 76 16.81 -14.42 14.79
CA TYR A 76 17.31 -13.15 15.32
C TYR A 76 18.84 -13.03 15.26
N GLN A 77 19.57 -14.15 15.16
CA GLN A 77 21.04 -14.16 15.08
C GLN A 77 21.50 -13.78 13.67
N THR A 78 20.86 -14.35 12.64
CA THR A 78 21.05 -13.98 11.25
C THR A 78 19.74 -13.34 10.78
N PRO A 79 19.53 -12.02 10.93
CA PRO A 79 18.21 -11.40 10.80
C PRO A 79 17.49 -11.84 9.54
N ALA A 80 16.59 -12.80 9.70
CA ALA A 80 15.84 -13.43 8.63
C ALA A 80 14.43 -13.78 9.11
N MET A 81 13.45 -13.65 8.22
CA MET A 81 12.06 -13.98 8.47
C MET A 81 11.41 -14.57 7.23
N ARG A 82 10.65 -15.64 7.41
CA ARG A 82 9.73 -16.20 6.42
C ARG A 82 8.32 -16.17 6.98
N LEU A 83 7.45 -15.43 6.30
CA LEU A 83 6.05 -15.29 6.67
C LEU A 83 5.16 -15.97 5.62
N ILE A 84 4.42 -16.99 6.03
CA ILE A 84 3.41 -17.67 5.21
C ILE A 84 2.04 -17.20 5.68
N GLN A 85 1.25 -16.67 4.75
CA GLN A 85 -0.11 -16.24 4.99
C GLN A 85 -1.05 -16.98 4.03
N VAL A 86 -2.19 -17.45 4.55
CA VAL A 86 -3.31 -17.96 3.74
C VAL A 86 -4.55 -17.21 4.16
N ARG A 87 -5.15 -16.49 3.23
CA ARG A 87 -6.38 -15.74 3.48
C ARG A 87 -7.52 -16.24 2.61
N SER A 88 -8.74 -16.15 3.13
CA SER A 88 -9.98 -16.43 2.42
C SER A 88 -10.98 -15.29 2.56
N GLN A 89 -12.07 -15.35 1.80
CA GLN A 89 -13.14 -14.36 1.86
C GLN A 89 -13.64 -14.17 3.30
N GLY A 90 -13.73 -12.93 3.73
CA GLY A 90 -14.10 -12.56 5.10
C GLY A 90 -15.42 -11.82 5.23
N GLU A 91 -15.93 -11.23 4.14
CA GLU A 91 -17.17 -10.46 4.13
C GLU A 91 -18.19 -11.06 3.14
N ASN A 92 -19.47 -11.04 3.52
CA ASN A 92 -20.55 -11.48 2.65
C ASN A 92 -21.78 -10.55 2.86
N PRO A 93 -22.21 -9.76 1.84
CA PRO A 93 -21.58 -9.65 0.53
C PRO A 93 -20.21 -8.97 0.61
N PRO A 94 -19.30 -9.25 -0.35
CA PRO A 94 -18.00 -8.59 -0.42
C PRO A 94 -18.16 -7.10 -0.72
N ARG A 95 -17.40 -6.26 0.00
CA ARG A 95 -17.38 -4.79 -0.21
C ARG A 95 -15.96 -4.25 -0.08
N GLY A 96 -15.67 -3.23 -0.88
CA GLY A 96 -14.34 -2.63 -0.92
C GLY A 96 -13.41 -3.30 -1.92
N GLY A 97 -12.14 -2.87 -1.93
CA GLY A 97 -11.10 -3.41 -2.79
C GLY A 97 -10.35 -4.59 -2.17
N GLY A 98 -9.05 -4.72 -2.50
CA GLY A 98 -8.21 -5.79 -1.96
C GLY A 98 -8.48 -7.16 -2.56
N GLN A 99 -9.01 -7.19 -3.79
CA GLN A 99 -9.33 -8.41 -4.56
C GLN A 99 -10.55 -9.19 -4.02
N GLN A 100 -11.50 -8.53 -3.40
CA GLN A 100 -12.80 -9.13 -3.10
C GLN A 100 -13.64 -9.27 -4.40
N ALA A 101 -14.41 -10.31 -4.60
CA ALA A 101 -14.49 -11.51 -3.77
C ALA A 101 -13.41 -12.52 -4.14
N LEU A 102 -12.83 -13.20 -3.13
CA LEU A 102 -11.83 -14.22 -3.38
C LEU A 102 -12.49 -15.53 -3.86
N ALA A 103 -12.04 -16.04 -5.00
CA ALA A 103 -12.36 -17.40 -5.44
C ALA A 103 -11.41 -18.41 -4.75
N GLY A 104 -11.72 -18.79 -3.51
CA GLY A 104 -10.90 -19.71 -2.73
C GLY A 104 -9.78 -19.05 -1.90
N ASP A 105 -8.93 -19.89 -1.34
CA ASP A 105 -7.84 -19.46 -0.48
C ASP A 105 -6.68 -18.87 -1.28
N GLN A 106 -6.17 -17.72 -0.83
CA GLN A 106 -4.98 -17.10 -1.39
C GLN A 106 -3.79 -17.28 -0.46
N ARG A 107 -2.73 -17.89 -0.97
CA ARG A 107 -1.48 -18.09 -0.26
C ARG A 107 -0.42 -17.09 -0.71
N ALA A 108 0.23 -16.44 0.24
CA ALA A 108 1.39 -15.57 0.03
C ALA A 108 2.54 -15.99 0.94
N VAL A 109 3.77 -15.91 0.43
CA VAL A 109 4.98 -16.16 1.22
C VAL A 109 5.95 -15.03 0.99
N ALA A 110 6.20 -14.27 2.06
CA ALA A 110 7.14 -13.17 2.07
C ALA A 110 8.38 -13.55 2.87
N VAL A 111 9.56 -13.34 2.30
CA VAL A 111 10.82 -13.73 2.93
C VAL A 111 11.81 -12.57 2.92
N VAL A 112 12.58 -12.46 4.01
CA VAL A 112 13.74 -11.57 4.11
C VAL A 112 14.91 -12.30 4.76
N SER A 113 16.12 -12.09 4.24
CA SER A 113 17.36 -12.57 4.84
C SER A 113 18.47 -11.53 4.59
N GLY A 114 18.91 -10.89 5.66
CA GLY A 114 19.82 -9.77 5.56
C GLY A 114 19.27 -8.67 4.63
N ARG A 115 20.03 -8.29 3.60
CA ARG A 115 19.64 -7.26 2.62
C ARG A 115 18.72 -7.76 1.50
N PHE A 116 18.44 -9.04 1.45
CA PHE A 116 17.68 -9.67 0.38
C PHE A 116 16.23 -9.95 0.82
N ALA A 117 15.30 -9.72 -0.11
CA ALA A 117 13.90 -10.09 0.09
C ALA A 117 13.33 -10.70 -1.20
N TRP A 118 12.39 -11.63 -1.02
CA TRP A 118 11.71 -12.29 -2.14
C TRP A 118 10.32 -12.77 -1.76
N GLN A 119 9.54 -13.12 -2.76
CA GLN A 119 8.28 -13.83 -2.59
C GLN A 119 8.43 -15.25 -3.14
N GLU A 120 7.80 -16.22 -2.48
CA GLU A 120 7.79 -17.61 -2.96
C GLU A 120 6.42 -17.96 -3.56
N ALA A 121 6.45 -18.53 -4.77
CA ALA A 121 5.28 -19.10 -5.44
C ALA A 121 5.66 -20.50 -5.92
N GLY A 122 5.18 -21.55 -5.25
CA GLY A 122 5.67 -22.90 -5.45
C GLY A 122 7.16 -22.98 -5.17
N ASN A 123 7.93 -23.47 -6.14
CA ASN A 123 9.40 -23.58 -6.08
C ASN A 123 10.12 -22.33 -6.60
N ASN A 124 9.39 -21.29 -6.98
CA ASN A 124 9.96 -20.07 -7.55
C ASN A 124 10.16 -19.00 -6.48
N ALA A 125 11.35 -18.40 -6.42
CA ALA A 125 11.68 -17.26 -5.59
C ALA A 125 11.76 -16.00 -6.46
N ALA A 126 10.72 -15.15 -6.38
CA ALA A 126 10.68 -13.88 -7.11
C ALA A 126 11.38 -12.78 -6.30
N PRO A 127 12.50 -12.20 -6.79
CA PRO A 127 13.23 -11.14 -6.09
C PRO A 127 12.33 -9.93 -5.81
N ASN A 128 12.45 -9.39 -4.60
CA ASN A 128 11.79 -8.15 -4.17
C ASN A 128 12.67 -7.40 -3.15
N ASN A 129 13.92 -7.15 -3.52
CA ASN A 129 14.92 -6.59 -2.62
C ASN A 129 14.54 -5.20 -2.08
N GLY A 130 13.70 -4.45 -2.78
CA GLY A 130 13.14 -3.18 -2.29
C GLY A 130 12.31 -3.31 -1.01
N ALA A 131 11.71 -4.47 -0.76
CA ALA A 131 10.93 -4.74 0.45
C ALA A 131 11.78 -5.16 1.67
N ALA A 132 13.11 -5.31 1.52
CA ALA A 132 13.95 -5.87 2.58
C ALA A 132 13.91 -5.04 3.88
N GLY A 133 13.99 -3.72 3.78
CA GLY A 133 13.94 -2.82 4.94
C GLY A 133 12.63 -2.94 5.72
N GLU A 134 11.50 -2.95 5.00
CA GLU A 134 10.17 -3.09 5.61
C GLU A 134 10.01 -4.44 6.33
N ARG A 135 10.42 -5.54 5.67
CA ARG A 135 10.32 -6.88 6.25
C ARG A 135 11.27 -7.09 7.44
N ARG A 136 12.47 -6.46 7.44
CA ARG A 136 13.32 -6.46 8.64
C ARG A 136 12.72 -5.62 9.75
N ARG A 137 12.04 -4.50 9.44
CA ARG A 137 11.32 -3.74 10.46
C ARG A 137 10.23 -4.60 11.08
N GLN A 138 9.45 -5.34 10.30
CA GLN A 138 8.45 -6.29 10.81
C GLN A 138 9.07 -7.34 11.75
N LEU A 139 10.25 -7.88 11.41
CA LEU A 139 11.00 -8.79 12.28
C LEU A 139 11.36 -8.12 13.61
N TRP A 140 11.92 -6.90 13.56
CA TRP A 140 12.41 -6.20 14.73
C TRP A 140 11.31 -5.53 15.56
N THR A 141 10.10 -5.39 15.05
CA THR A 141 8.94 -4.92 15.82
C THR A 141 8.19 -6.03 16.54
N THR A 142 8.58 -7.32 16.40
CA THR A 142 8.11 -8.40 17.26
C THR A 142 8.53 -8.16 18.72
N PRO A 143 7.82 -8.74 19.72
CA PRO A 143 8.09 -8.43 21.14
C PRO A 143 9.54 -8.69 21.55
N HIS A 144 10.13 -9.82 21.14
CA HIS A 144 11.53 -10.12 21.39
C HIS A 144 12.48 -9.34 20.48
N GLY A 145 12.06 -9.10 19.23
CA GLY A 145 12.84 -8.35 18.25
C GLY A 145 13.15 -6.94 18.73
N VAL A 146 12.16 -6.22 19.25
CA VAL A 146 12.35 -4.83 19.70
C VAL A 146 13.27 -4.73 20.91
N ILE A 147 13.19 -5.67 21.86
CA ILE A 147 14.08 -5.72 23.03
C ILE A 147 15.52 -6.06 22.59
N LYS A 148 15.69 -7.04 21.69
CA LYS A 148 17.01 -7.38 21.12
C LYS A 148 17.61 -6.21 20.34
N ALA A 149 16.82 -5.55 19.53
CA ALA A 149 17.25 -4.35 18.79
C ALA A 149 17.66 -3.21 19.75
N ALA A 150 16.88 -2.99 20.83
CA ALA A 150 17.21 -1.97 21.83
C ALA A 150 18.52 -2.27 22.56
N ILE A 151 18.75 -3.52 22.94
CA ILE A 151 20.02 -3.93 23.58
C ILE A 151 21.20 -3.73 22.61
N ALA A 152 21.06 -4.19 21.34
CA ALA A 152 22.12 -4.14 20.36
C ALA A 152 22.45 -2.69 19.89
N ASN A 153 21.47 -1.78 19.90
CA ASN A 153 21.60 -0.42 19.36
C ASN A 153 21.50 0.67 20.46
N SER A 154 21.79 0.35 21.70
CA SER A 154 21.75 1.30 22.83
C SER A 154 20.43 2.05 22.94
N GLY A 155 19.32 1.31 22.92
CA GLY A 155 17.97 1.85 23.04
C GLY A 155 17.81 2.67 24.32
N LYS A 156 17.04 3.74 24.26
CA LYS A 156 16.73 4.61 25.40
C LYS A 156 15.51 4.09 26.14
N VAL A 157 15.51 4.21 27.47
CA VAL A 157 14.37 3.86 28.32
C VAL A 157 13.93 5.10 29.08
N ASP A 158 12.64 5.39 28.99
CA ASP A 158 11.99 6.44 29.78
C ASP A 158 10.71 5.88 30.40
N GLY A 159 10.70 5.72 31.72
CA GLY A 159 9.62 5.03 32.43
C GLY A 159 9.43 3.60 31.95
N ASN A 160 8.31 3.32 31.31
CA ASN A 160 7.97 2.03 30.73
C ASN A 160 8.16 1.98 29.20
N THR A 161 8.69 3.04 28.60
CA THR A 161 8.87 3.16 27.15
C THR A 161 10.34 2.91 26.78
N VAL A 162 10.54 1.97 25.86
CA VAL A 162 11.83 1.70 25.22
C VAL A 162 11.80 2.28 23.82
N THR A 163 12.77 3.14 23.49
CA THR A 163 12.89 3.77 22.17
C THR A 163 14.17 3.29 21.49
N VAL A 164 14.08 2.84 20.24
CA VAL A 164 15.20 2.37 19.43
C VAL A 164 15.02 2.73 17.98
N THR A 165 16.10 2.94 17.24
CA THR A 165 16.05 3.11 15.78
C THR A 165 16.15 1.75 15.09
N VAL A 166 15.17 1.43 14.25
CA VAL A 166 15.10 0.21 13.44
C VAL A 166 14.87 0.58 11.99
N GLU A 167 15.75 0.14 11.10
CA GLU A 167 15.65 0.42 9.65
C GLU A 167 15.35 1.91 9.36
N GLY A 168 16.06 2.80 10.05
CA GLY A 168 15.93 4.25 9.88
C GLY A 168 14.65 4.87 10.47
N ARG A 169 13.85 4.11 11.24
CA ARG A 169 12.64 4.60 11.93
C ARG A 169 12.82 4.54 13.44
N GLU A 170 12.31 5.57 14.12
CA GLU A 170 12.14 5.50 15.57
C GLU A 170 11.00 4.53 15.89
N VAL A 171 11.29 3.53 16.69
CA VAL A 171 10.36 2.52 17.19
C VAL A 171 10.26 2.64 18.70
N LYS A 172 9.05 2.67 19.22
CA LYS A 172 8.76 2.70 20.65
C LYS A 172 8.11 1.39 21.09
N ALA A 173 8.61 0.80 22.16
CA ALA A 173 7.96 -0.33 22.81
C ALA A 173 7.53 0.07 24.21
N THR A 174 6.26 -0.18 24.56
CA THR A 174 5.72 0.01 25.90
C THR A 174 5.79 -1.31 26.66
N LEU A 175 6.31 -1.26 27.88
CA LEU A 175 6.39 -2.41 28.79
C LEU A 175 5.26 -2.36 29.81
N ASN A 176 4.61 -3.49 30.06
CA ASN A 176 3.63 -3.61 31.13
C ASN A 176 4.29 -3.77 32.51
N ALA A 177 3.48 -3.92 33.57
CA ALA A 177 3.96 -4.06 34.94
C ALA A 177 4.84 -5.33 35.16
N GLN A 178 4.72 -6.34 34.29
CA GLN A 178 5.52 -7.55 34.31
C GLN A 178 6.79 -7.46 33.43
N ASN A 179 7.13 -6.28 32.93
CA ASN A 179 8.21 -6.03 31.97
C ASN A 179 8.07 -6.77 30.62
N LEU A 180 6.84 -7.13 30.23
CA LEU A 180 6.57 -7.69 28.92
C LEU A 180 6.19 -6.56 27.94
N VAL A 181 6.56 -6.69 26.68
CA VAL A 181 6.17 -5.72 25.65
C VAL A 181 4.67 -5.81 25.40
N GLU A 182 3.92 -4.78 25.73
CA GLU A 182 2.47 -4.74 25.47
C GLU A 182 2.10 -4.03 24.19
N MET A 183 2.93 -3.10 23.72
CA MET A 183 2.72 -2.39 22.47
C MET A 183 4.05 -2.00 21.83
N VAL A 184 4.10 -2.05 20.50
CA VAL A 184 5.16 -1.47 19.70
C VAL A 184 4.53 -0.47 18.72
N SER A 185 5.11 0.73 18.61
CA SER A 185 4.62 1.77 17.70
C SER A 185 5.74 2.44 16.92
N TYR A 186 5.44 2.89 15.70
CA TYR A 186 6.32 3.68 14.86
C TYR A 186 5.50 4.48 13.82
N LEU A 187 6.12 5.48 13.19
CA LEU A 187 5.52 6.17 12.06
C LEU A 187 5.89 5.48 10.75
N SER A 188 4.88 5.22 9.93
CA SER A 188 5.00 4.82 8.54
C SER A 188 4.52 5.95 7.62
N THR A 189 4.56 5.76 6.30
CA THR A 189 4.12 6.76 5.34
C THR A 189 3.41 6.11 4.16
N ASN A 190 2.47 6.84 3.58
CA ASN A 190 1.73 6.42 2.39
C ASN A 190 1.50 7.64 1.47
N ASP A 191 1.53 7.43 0.17
CA ASP A 191 1.37 8.51 -0.82
C ASP A 191 0.03 9.26 -0.71
N VAL A 192 -1.03 8.62 -0.21
CA VAL A 192 -2.35 9.25 -0.03
C VAL A 192 -2.46 9.98 1.30
N ILE A 193 -2.20 9.27 2.41
CA ILE A 193 -2.52 9.77 3.76
C ILE A 193 -1.34 10.45 4.47
N GLY A 194 -0.12 10.41 3.91
CA GLY A 194 1.07 10.99 4.54
C GLY A 194 1.66 10.10 5.64
N ASP A 195 2.26 10.71 6.63
CA ASP A 195 2.81 9.99 7.78
C ASP A 195 1.68 9.57 8.72
N TYR A 196 1.69 8.30 9.13
CA TYR A 196 0.65 7.71 9.96
C TYR A 196 1.24 6.73 11.00
N PRO A 197 0.58 6.55 12.15
CA PRO A 197 1.01 5.60 13.16
C PRO A 197 0.72 4.16 12.75
N VAL A 198 1.68 3.28 13.02
CA VAL A 198 1.52 1.83 13.09
C VAL A 198 1.65 1.43 14.54
N GLU A 199 0.68 0.69 15.07
CA GLU A 199 0.67 0.21 16.45
C GLU A 199 0.41 -1.29 16.46
N ILE A 200 1.23 -2.04 17.21
CA ILE A 200 1.12 -3.49 17.33
C ILE A 200 0.97 -3.83 18.82
N THR A 201 -0.20 -4.30 19.20
CA THR A 201 -0.51 -4.70 20.57
C THR A 201 -0.26 -6.19 20.76
N TYR A 202 0.38 -6.53 21.87
CA TYR A 202 0.73 -7.88 22.29
C TYR A 202 0.10 -8.20 23.63
N SER A 203 -0.77 -9.18 23.69
CA SER A 203 -1.51 -9.54 24.91
C SER A 203 -1.60 -11.05 25.12
N GLU A 204 -2.16 -11.46 26.26
CA GLU A 204 -2.40 -12.86 26.61
C GLU A 204 -1.12 -13.70 26.59
N TYR A 205 -0.06 -13.19 27.22
CA TYR A 205 1.23 -13.86 27.24
C TYR A 205 1.18 -15.26 27.88
N GLY A 206 1.67 -16.27 27.12
CA GLY A 206 1.90 -17.62 27.60
C GLY A 206 3.38 -17.90 27.82
N ASP A 207 3.68 -18.98 28.54
CA ASP A 207 5.04 -19.50 28.72
C ASP A 207 5.27 -20.70 27.79
N PHE A 208 6.37 -20.65 27.07
CA PHE A 208 6.77 -21.69 26.12
C PHE A 208 8.22 -22.11 26.43
N GLY A 209 8.38 -22.85 27.52
CA GLY A 209 9.71 -23.31 27.95
C GLY A 209 10.63 -22.19 28.44
N GLY A 210 10.09 -21.25 29.21
CA GLY A 210 10.80 -20.06 29.71
C GLY A 210 10.80 -18.84 28.74
N ILE A 211 10.20 -18.98 27.60
CA ILE A 211 9.98 -17.86 26.64
C ILE A 211 8.54 -17.37 26.74
N LYS A 212 8.36 -16.13 27.17
CA LYS A 212 7.04 -15.49 27.21
C LYS A 212 6.69 -14.94 25.83
N PHE A 213 5.62 -15.42 25.22
CA PHE A 213 5.16 -14.97 23.91
C PHE A 213 3.65 -14.65 23.93
N PRO A 214 3.16 -13.61 23.23
CA PRO A 214 1.75 -13.26 23.22
C PRO A 214 0.91 -14.30 22.47
N ARG A 215 -0.29 -14.55 22.94
CA ARG A 215 -1.29 -15.37 22.25
C ARG A 215 -2.24 -14.54 21.41
N HIS A 216 -2.27 -13.23 21.60
CA HIS A 216 -3.07 -12.32 20.80
C HIS A 216 -2.19 -11.17 20.29
N ILE A 217 -2.25 -10.93 18.96
CA ILE A 217 -1.49 -9.89 18.26
C ILE A 217 -2.46 -9.10 17.41
N VAL A 218 -2.55 -7.79 17.65
CA VAL A 218 -3.37 -6.86 16.87
C VAL A 218 -2.47 -5.76 16.30
N GLN A 219 -2.51 -5.54 14.99
CA GLN A 219 -1.87 -4.40 14.35
C GLN A 219 -2.92 -3.43 13.83
N THR A 220 -2.73 -2.16 14.11
CA THR A 220 -3.49 -1.07 13.50
C THR A 220 -2.57 -0.17 12.67
N GLU A 221 -3.10 0.34 11.59
CA GLU A 221 -2.47 1.34 10.75
C GLU A 221 -3.45 2.50 10.56
N ASP A 222 -2.99 3.70 10.88
CA ASP A 222 -3.86 4.90 10.93
C ASP A 222 -5.12 4.72 11.80
N GLY A 223 -5.00 3.97 12.91
CA GLY A 223 -6.09 3.67 13.83
C GLY A 223 -7.05 2.56 13.37
N HIS A 224 -6.86 1.98 12.18
CA HIS A 224 -7.70 0.91 11.65
C HIS A 224 -6.98 -0.45 11.75
N PRO A 225 -7.66 -1.52 12.15
CA PRO A 225 -7.07 -2.86 12.17
C PRO A 225 -6.56 -3.27 10.78
N THR A 226 -5.34 -3.81 10.74
CA THR A 226 -4.76 -4.44 9.54
C THR A 226 -4.41 -5.91 9.78
N LEU A 227 -4.20 -6.30 11.05
CA LEU A 227 -4.03 -7.69 11.47
C LEU A 227 -4.67 -7.89 12.84
N ASP A 228 -5.32 -9.02 13.06
CA ASP A 228 -5.87 -9.46 14.33
C ASP A 228 -5.82 -10.99 14.38
N ILE A 229 -4.85 -11.56 15.11
CA ILE A 229 -4.60 -13.00 15.14
C ILE A 229 -4.47 -13.55 16.56
N THR A 230 -5.01 -14.75 16.73
CA THR A 230 -4.72 -15.61 17.88
C THR A 230 -3.59 -16.57 17.51
N VAL A 231 -2.53 -16.58 18.35
CA VAL A 231 -1.38 -17.46 18.18
C VAL A 231 -1.70 -18.82 18.79
N ASN A 232 -1.64 -19.86 17.97
CA ASN A 232 -2.04 -21.23 18.34
C ASN A 232 -0.86 -22.08 18.78
N ASN A 233 0.33 -21.85 18.23
CA ASN A 233 1.52 -22.62 18.55
C ASN A 233 2.76 -21.72 18.53
N VAL A 234 3.70 -21.99 19.44
CA VAL A 234 4.98 -21.28 19.52
C VAL A 234 6.10 -22.30 19.76
N GLN A 235 7.15 -22.24 18.98
CA GLN A 235 8.34 -23.08 19.06
C GLN A 235 9.59 -22.20 19.21
N PRO A 236 10.02 -21.91 20.43
CA PRO A 236 11.28 -21.20 20.66
C PRO A 236 12.48 -22.04 20.20
N ASN A 237 13.48 -21.36 19.67
CA ASN A 237 14.73 -21.96 19.19
C ASN A 237 14.52 -23.06 18.14
N ALA A 238 13.42 -22.99 17.38
CA ALA A 238 13.23 -23.85 16.22
C ALA A 238 14.39 -23.67 15.23
N ALA A 239 14.75 -24.72 14.51
CA ALA A 239 15.76 -24.64 13.47
C ALA A 239 15.24 -23.78 12.30
N VAL A 240 15.62 -22.50 12.28
CA VAL A 240 15.24 -21.54 11.24
C VAL A 240 16.48 -21.16 10.44
N ALA A 241 16.65 -21.77 9.27
CA ALA A 241 17.65 -21.43 8.27
C ALA A 241 16.94 -20.82 7.07
N ILE A 242 17.27 -19.58 6.72
CA ILE A 242 16.67 -18.83 5.62
C ILE A 242 17.80 -18.18 4.82
N ASP A 243 18.23 -18.87 3.78
CA ASP A 243 19.27 -18.39 2.89
C ASP A 243 18.63 -17.79 1.63
N ALA A 244 19.15 -16.65 1.18
CA ALA A 244 18.68 -16.04 -0.04
C ALA A 244 19.09 -16.90 -1.25
N PRO A 245 18.15 -17.31 -2.14
CA PRO A 245 18.46 -18.05 -3.35
C PRO A 245 19.41 -17.28 -4.29
N ALA A 246 20.19 -17.98 -5.07
CA ALA A 246 21.20 -17.38 -5.97
C ALA A 246 20.61 -16.34 -6.93
N ASN A 247 19.41 -16.60 -7.50
CA ASN A 247 18.71 -15.67 -8.37
C ASN A 247 18.24 -14.40 -7.64
N VAL A 248 17.97 -14.47 -6.33
CA VAL A 248 17.63 -13.30 -5.51
C VAL A 248 18.88 -12.48 -5.19
N GLN A 249 19.98 -13.17 -4.86
CA GLN A 249 21.26 -12.51 -4.57
C GLN A 249 21.83 -11.77 -5.78
N SER A 250 21.69 -12.34 -6.96
CA SER A 250 22.17 -11.81 -8.23
C SER A 250 21.16 -10.94 -8.98
N ALA A 251 19.96 -10.74 -8.40
CA ALA A 251 18.92 -9.95 -9.05
C ALA A 251 19.41 -8.51 -9.30
N PRO A 252 19.28 -8.00 -10.54
CA PRO A 252 19.62 -6.61 -10.83
C PRO A 252 18.70 -5.67 -10.07
N PRO A 253 19.11 -4.42 -9.85
CA PRO A 253 18.20 -3.37 -9.38
C PRO A 253 16.93 -3.35 -10.26
N PRO A 254 15.77 -2.98 -9.71
CA PRO A 254 14.59 -2.77 -10.53
C PRO A 254 14.90 -1.82 -11.69
N PRO A 255 14.41 -2.09 -12.90
CA PRO A 255 14.61 -1.17 -14.00
C PRO A 255 14.03 0.20 -13.67
N PRO A 256 14.57 1.28 -14.27
CA PRO A 256 13.97 2.60 -14.12
C PRO A 256 12.48 2.56 -14.48
N LEU A 257 11.69 3.33 -13.72
CA LEU A 257 10.27 3.45 -14.00
C LEU A 257 10.06 4.00 -15.41
N ARG A 258 9.40 3.21 -16.26
CA ARG A 258 9.06 3.58 -17.62
C ARG A 258 7.55 3.54 -17.80
N VAL A 259 6.99 4.62 -18.34
CA VAL A 259 5.59 4.70 -18.73
C VAL A 259 5.50 4.47 -20.24
N GLU A 260 4.80 3.42 -20.61
CA GLU A 260 4.51 3.11 -22.00
C GLU A 260 3.32 3.95 -22.48
N VAL A 261 3.33 4.31 -23.77
CA VAL A 261 2.31 5.17 -24.38
C VAL A 261 1.71 4.49 -25.59
N SER A 262 0.40 4.53 -25.73
CA SER A 262 -0.33 4.06 -26.91
C SER A 262 -1.41 5.07 -27.29
N LYS A 263 -1.52 5.41 -28.58
CA LYS A 263 -2.62 6.20 -29.09
C LYS A 263 -3.83 5.29 -29.29
N PHE A 264 -4.93 5.58 -28.59
CA PHE A 264 -6.20 4.84 -28.73
C PHE A 264 -7.05 5.38 -29.87
N ALA A 265 -7.22 6.69 -29.91
CA ALA A 265 -7.94 7.42 -30.95
C ALA A 265 -7.28 8.79 -31.15
N ASP A 266 -7.76 9.57 -32.11
CA ASP A 266 -7.26 10.94 -32.27
C ASP A 266 -7.50 11.76 -31.02
N GLY A 267 -6.43 12.37 -30.47
CA GLY A 267 -6.48 13.11 -29.20
C GLY A 267 -6.74 12.26 -27.94
N VAL A 268 -6.73 10.92 -28.00
CA VAL A 268 -6.94 10.03 -26.85
C VAL A 268 -5.77 9.07 -26.73
N PHE A 269 -5.05 9.15 -25.59
CA PHE A 269 -3.84 8.40 -25.33
C PHE A 269 -3.96 7.59 -24.04
N PHE A 270 -3.37 6.41 -24.07
CA PHE A 270 -3.30 5.46 -22.97
C PHE A 270 -1.86 5.35 -22.47
N PHE A 271 -1.66 5.53 -21.18
CA PHE A 271 -0.35 5.50 -20.51
C PHE A 271 -0.36 4.38 -19.48
N TRP A 272 0.66 3.54 -19.46
CA TRP A 272 0.67 2.41 -18.57
C TRP A 272 2.05 2.02 -18.05
N THR A 273 2.05 1.46 -16.88
CA THR A 273 3.12 0.68 -16.25
C THR A 273 2.56 -0.70 -15.91
N PRO A 274 3.35 -1.68 -15.49
CA PRO A 274 2.81 -3.00 -15.16
C PRO A 274 1.61 -3.01 -14.20
N ASN A 275 1.53 -2.05 -13.28
CA ASN A 275 0.51 -2.05 -12.22
C ASN A 275 -0.43 -0.84 -12.22
N ALA A 276 -0.28 0.08 -13.16
CA ALA A 276 -1.06 1.31 -13.16
C ALA A 276 -1.30 1.86 -14.57
N ARG A 277 -2.50 2.33 -14.84
CA ARG A 277 -2.91 2.88 -16.14
C ARG A 277 -3.66 4.17 -15.96
N ASN A 278 -3.40 5.11 -16.86
CA ASN A 278 -4.16 6.35 -16.95
C ASN A 278 -4.35 6.77 -18.40
N TRP A 279 -5.26 7.67 -18.61
CA TRP A 279 -5.59 8.25 -19.92
C TRP A 279 -5.29 9.73 -19.96
N ALA A 280 -4.97 10.23 -21.14
CA ALA A 280 -4.96 11.66 -21.42
C ALA A 280 -5.81 11.95 -22.65
N VAL A 281 -6.65 12.96 -22.55
CA VAL A 281 -7.55 13.40 -23.60
C VAL A 281 -7.22 14.85 -23.95
N ASP A 282 -7.00 15.10 -25.23
CA ASP A 282 -6.73 16.42 -25.78
C ASP A 282 -8.03 17.22 -25.94
N PHE A 283 -8.22 18.25 -25.14
CA PHE A 283 -9.38 19.15 -25.19
C PHE A 283 -9.13 20.43 -26.01
N GLY A 284 -8.13 20.40 -26.91
CA GLY A 284 -7.81 21.53 -27.80
C GLY A 284 -6.84 22.51 -27.15
N ASP A 285 -7.26 23.26 -26.15
CA ASP A 285 -6.45 24.24 -25.42
C ASP A 285 -5.77 23.66 -24.15
N HIS A 286 -6.20 22.49 -23.70
CA HIS A 286 -5.68 21.84 -22.51
C HIS A 286 -5.83 20.31 -22.55
N ILE A 287 -5.24 19.63 -21.58
CA ILE A 287 -5.30 18.18 -21.41
C ILE A 287 -6.13 17.85 -20.18
N VAL A 288 -6.99 16.83 -20.30
CA VAL A 288 -7.66 16.17 -19.19
C VAL A 288 -7.04 14.80 -18.99
N VAL A 289 -6.57 14.53 -17.78
CA VAL A 289 -6.02 13.22 -17.39
C VAL A 289 -7.08 12.44 -16.62
N VAL A 290 -7.19 11.14 -16.85
CA VAL A 290 -8.03 10.22 -16.08
C VAL A 290 -7.11 9.30 -15.30
N GLU A 291 -7.26 9.28 -13.99
CA GLU A 291 -6.47 8.61 -12.95
C GLU A 291 -5.11 9.25 -12.64
N GLY A 292 -4.90 9.47 -11.35
CA GLY A 292 -3.62 9.85 -10.74
C GLY A 292 -3.03 8.73 -9.91
N GLN A 293 -2.84 7.55 -10.52
CA GLN A 293 -2.49 6.32 -9.84
C GLN A 293 -1.06 6.24 -9.32
N GLY A 294 -0.90 5.33 -8.37
CA GLY A 294 0.38 4.86 -7.87
C GLY A 294 1.03 5.82 -6.89
N SER A 295 2.12 6.48 -7.29
CA SER A 295 2.95 7.31 -6.43
C SER A 295 3.32 8.64 -7.09
N ASP A 296 3.98 9.52 -6.32
CA ASP A 296 4.57 10.76 -6.82
C ASP A 296 5.50 10.50 -8.02
N ALA A 297 6.43 9.57 -7.88
CA ALA A 297 7.37 9.22 -8.94
C ALA A 297 6.68 8.72 -10.21
N ARG A 298 5.66 7.87 -10.07
CA ARG A 298 4.91 7.35 -11.22
C ARG A 298 4.11 8.46 -11.92
N SER A 299 3.50 9.37 -11.17
CA SER A 299 2.75 10.47 -11.76
C SER A 299 3.65 11.50 -12.42
N LEU A 300 4.85 11.77 -11.90
CA LEU A 300 5.85 12.60 -12.57
C LEU A 300 6.25 11.99 -13.92
N ALA A 301 6.55 10.71 -13.97
CA ALA A 301 6.88 10.01 -15.22
C ALA A 301 5.71 10.02 -16.22
N ALA A 302 4.47 9.82 -15.74
CA ALA A 302 3.29 9.89 -16.61
C ALA A 302 3.07 11.31 -17.18
N ILE A 303 3.21 12.35 -16.37
CA ILE A 303 3.09 13.75 -16.78
C ILE A 303 4.15 14.08 -17.85
N GLU A 304 5.37 13.57 -17.73
CA GLU A 304 6.41 13.76 -18.74
C GLU A 304 6.01 13.14 -20.08
N GLU A 305 5.54 11.89 -20.08
CA GLU A 305 5.10 11.22 -21.30
C GLU A 305 3.82 11.84 -21.89
N ILE A 306 2.88 12.31 -21.07
CA ILE A 306 1.69 13.03 -21.52
C ILE A 306 2.09 14.30 -22.26
N LYS A 307 3.04 15.08 -21.74
CA LYS A 307 3.53 16.31 -22.38
C LYS A 307 4.28 16.05 -23.69
N LYS A 308 4.91 14.87 -23.83
CA LYS A 308 5.51 14.43 -25.10
C LYS A 308 4.45 14.03 -26.13
N ALA A 309 3.41 13.31 -25.71
CA ALA A 309 2.34 12.83 -26.58
C ALA A 309 1.39 13.97 -27.03
N ILE A 310 1.15 14.96 -26.17
CA ILE A 310 0.28 16.11 -26.42
C ILE A 310 1.08 17.40 -26.09
N PRO A 311 1.96 17.85 -26.99
CA PRO A 311 2.86 18.96 -26.72
C PRO A 311 2.14 20.32 -26.68
N ASN A 312 2.77 21.28 -25.99
CA ASN A 312 2.36 22.69 -25.96
C ASN A 312 0.99 22.97 -25.32
N LYS A 313 0.46 22.03 -24.52
CA LYS A 313 -0.81 22.19 -23.80
C LYS A 313 -0.63 21.93 -22.31
N PRO A 314 -1.25 22.73 -21.43
CA PRO A 314 -1.24 22.46 -19.99
C PRO A 314 -2.16 21.28 -19.67
N ILE A 315 -1.79 20.49 -18.69
CA ILE A 315 -2.72 19.59 -18.00
C ILE A 315 -3.55 20.49 -17.08
N ARG A 316 -4.86 20.55 -17.29
CA ARG A 316 -5.78 21.39 -16.49
C ARG A 316 -6.55 20.59 -15.45
N TYR A 317 -6.90 19.35 -15.78
CA TYR A 317 -7.70 18.50 -14.93
C TYR A 317 -7.10 17.11 -14.79
N VAL A 318 -7.22 16.54 -13.58
CA VAL A 318 -7.05 15.13 -13.31
C VAL A 318 -8.34 14.57 -12.69
N ILE A 319 -8.94 13.60 -13.35
CA ILE A 319 -10.14 12.90 -12.87
C ILE A 319 -9.67 11.73 -12.01
N ASN A 320 -10.19 11.63 -10.81
CA ASN A 320 -9.97 10.49 -9.93
C ASN A 320 -11.27 9.71 -9.79
N THR A 321 -11.25 8.44 -10.13
CA THR A 321 -12.47 7.61 -10.12
C THR A 321 -12.91 7.29 -8.71
N HIS A 322 -11.98 7.02 -7.78
CA HIS A 322 -12.31 6.73 -6.37
C HIS A 322 -11.08 6.88 -5.47
N ALA A 323 -11.28 6.75 -4.15
CA ALA A 323 -10.28 7.12 -3.14
C ALA A 323 -9.42 5.95 -2.64
N HIS A 324 -9.39 4.79 -3.30
CA HIS A 324 -8.42 3.77 -2.95
C HIS A 324 -6.99 4.28 -3.14
N TYR A 325 -6.07 3.81 -2.30
CA TYR A 325 -4.75 4.42 -2.21
C TYR A 325 -3.91 4.21 -3.47
N ASP A 326 -4.11 3.14 -4.20
CA ASP A 326 -3.47 2.87 -5.48
C ASP A 326 -4.00 3.75 -6.63
N HIS A 327 -5.22 4.33 -6.50
CA HIS A 327 -5.80 5.27 -7.45
C HIS A 327 -5.54 6.74 -7.10
N ALA A 328 -5.31 7.04 -5.84
CA ALA A 328 -5.18 8.40 -5.34
C ALA A 328 -3.72 8.83 -5.03
N GLY A 329 -2.77 7.89 -5.00
CA GLY A 329 -1.41 8.15 -4.52
C GLY A 329 -0.61 9.17 -5.31
N GLY A 330 -0.94 9.39 -6.57
CA GLY A 330 -0.27 10.40 -7.40
C GLY A 330 -1.01 11.72 -7.55
N LEU A 331 -2.23 11.89 -7.00
CA LEU A 331 -3.03 13.12 -7.18
C LEU A 331 -2.31 14.38 -6.70
N ARG A 332 -1.58 14.30 -5.60
CA ARG A 332 -0.83 15.43 -5.05
C ARG A 332 0.27 15.93 -5.99
N THR A 333 0.81 15.07 -6.85
CA THR A 333 1.76 15.45 -7.89
C THR A 333 1.12 16.39 -8.93
N TYR A 334 -0.12 16.09 -9.32
CA TYR A 334 -0.88 16.97 -10.21
C TYR A 334 -1.23 18.30 -9.53
N VAL A 335 -1.64 18.26 -8.26
CA VAL A 335 -1.90 19.50 -7.49
C VAL A 335 -0.65 20.38 -7.39
N ALA A 336 0.54 19.82 -7.19
CA ALA A 336 1.80 20.54 -7.18
C ALA A 336 2.06 21.30 -8.51
N GLN A 337 1.51 20.83 -9.62
CA GLN A 337 1.56 21.50 -10.92
C GLN A 337 0.40 22.49 -11.16
N GLY A 338 -0.53 22.63 -10.22
CA GLY A 338 -1.68 23.52 -10.32
C GLY A 338 -2.86 22.92 -11.08
N VAL A 339 -2.89 21.59 -11.22
CA VAL A 339 -3.98 20.84 -11.87
C VAL A 339 -5.17 20.71 -10.92
N THR A 340 -6.38 20.94 -11.45
CA THR A 340 -7.65 20.76 -10.73
C THR A 340 -8.00 19.29 -10.62
N VAL A 341 -8.36 18.81 -9.44
CA VAL A 341 -8.82 17.43 -9.21
C VAL A 341 -10.33 17.36 -9.40
N VAL A 342 -10.79 16.49 -10.31
CA VAL A 342 -12.21 16.21 -10.52
C VAL A 342 -12.55 14.87 -9.88
N THR A 343 -13.49 14.84 -8.93
CA THR A 343 -13.85 13.62 -8.20
C THR A 343 -15.27 13.73 -7.60
N HIS A 344 -15.78 12.65 -7.02
CA HIS A 344 -17.03 12.70 -6.27
C HIS A 344 -16.91 13.62 -5.03
N GLU A 345 -17.97 14.37 -4.69
CA GLU A 345 -17.92 15.37 -3.62
C GLU A 345 -17.48 14.81 -2.26
N LYS A 346 -17.81 13.56 -1.95
CA LYS A 346 -17.43 12.90 -0.70
C LYS A 346 -15.93 12.56 -0.63
N ASN A 347 -15.30 12.29 -1.77
CA ASN A 347 -13.85 12.07 -1.81
C ASN A 347 -13.05 13.35 -1.51
N LYS A 348 -13.58 14.54 -1.87
CA LYS A 348 -12.94 15.82 -1.56
C LYS A 348 -12.68 15.98 -0.08
N ALA A 349 -13.68 15.77 0.78
CA ALA A 349 -13.55 15.95 2.22
C ALA A 349 -12.47 14.99 2.81
N PHE A 350 -12.38 13.76 2.31
CA PHE A 350 -11.32 12.82 2.68
C PHE A 350 -9.94 13.36 2.28
N TYR A 351 -9.76 13.82 1.04
CA TYR A 351 -8.47 14.35 0.57
C TYR A 351 -8.04 15.59 1.34
N GLU A 352 -8.95 16.55 1.60
CA GLU A 352 -8.65 17.75 2.38
C GLU A 352 -8.15 17.39 3.79
N LYS A 353 -8.76 16.39 4.44
CA LYS A 353 -8.34 15.89 5.74
C LYS A 353 -6.94 15.25 5.72
N VAL A 354 -6.70 14.31 4.80
CA VAL A 354 -5.46 13.52 4.80
C VAL A 354 -4.27 14.27 4.18
N TRP A 355 -4.52 15.22 3.26
CA TRP A 355 -3.44 16.01 2.63
C TRP A 355 -2.90 17.11 3.55
N ALA A 356 -3.62 17.46 4.60
CA ALA A 356 -3.13 18.35 5.66
C ALA A 356 -2.11 17.68 6.61
N ARG A 357 -1.94 16.35 6.55
CA ARG A 357 -1.02 15.61 7.41
C ARG A 357 0.44 15.83 7.02
N PRO A 358 1.37 15.70 7.98
CA PRO A 358 2.81 15.73 7.70
C PRO A 358 3.25 14.65 6.71
N ARG A 359 4.33 14.94 5.97
CA ARG A 359 5.04 14.03 5.06
C ARG A 359 6.53 14.17 5.28
N THR A 360 6.97 13.87 6.49
CA THR A 360 8.36 14.04 6.91
C THR A 360 9.23 12.87 6.48
N ILE A 361 8.62 11.70 6.35
CA ILE A 361 9.28 10.45 6.01
C ILE A 361 9.60 10.36 4.51
N ALA A 362 8.64 10.73 3.67
CA ALA A 362 8.77 10.75 2.21
C ALA A 362 8.08 11.99 1.62
N PRO A 363 8.74 13.16 1.63
CA PRO A 363 8.19 14.38 1.06
C PRO A 363 7.96 14.25 -0.45
N ASP A 364 6.71 14.40 -0.88
CA ASP A 364 6.28 14.38 -2.28
C ASP A 364 6.45 15.73 -2.99
N SER A 365 6.04 15.81 -4.26
CA SER A 365 6.09 17.03 -5.07
C SER A 365 5.31 18.19 -4.45
N LEU A 366 4.13 17.93 -3.87
CA LEU A 366 3.33 18.98 -3.23
C LEU A 366 3.93 19.47 -1.92
N SER A 367 4.63 18.60 -1.17
CA SER A 367 5.37 18.99 0.02
C SER A 367 6.58 19.88 -0.30
N LYS A 368 7.23 19.63 -1.46
CA LYS A 368 8.38 20.40 -1.93
C LYS A 368 7.98 21.74 -2.59
N ALA A 369 6.81 21.78 -3.23
CA ALA A 369 6.26 22.96 -3.88
C ALA A 369 4.78 23.16 -3.50
N PRO A 370 4.48 23.65 -2.29
CA PRO A 370 3.14 23.73 -1.76
C PRO A 370 2.20 24.59 -2.63
N LYS A 371 1.04 24.04 -2.95
CA LYS A 371 -0.06 24.73 -3.62
C LYS A 371 -1.39 24.34 -2.99
N ALA A 372 -2.35 25.26 -2.97
CA ALA A 372 -3.72 24.95 -2.58
C ALA A 372 -4.34 23.99 -3.61
N ALA A 373 -4.95 22.93 -3.12
CA ALA A 373 -5.69 22.01 -3.97
C ALA A 373 -7.00 22.66 -4.47
N VAL A 374 -7.25 22.56 -5.77
CA VAL A 374 -8.50 22.99 -6.38
C VAL A 374 -9.29 21.75 -6.76
N PHE A 375 -10.54 21.68 -6.33
CA PHE A 375 -11.44 20.57 -6.63
C PHE A 375 -12.65 21.05 -7.43
N GLU A 376 -12.97 20.29 -8.48
CA GLU A 376 -14.30 20.28 -9.08
C GLU A 376 -14.99 18.96 -8.73
N THR A 377 -16.19 19.03 -8.21
CA THR A 377 -16.88 17.85 -7.72
C THR A 377 -18.17 17.57 -8.48
N LEU A 378 -18.62 16.30 -8.37
CA LEU A 378 -19.94 15.88 -8.84
C LEU A 378 -20.60 14.99 -7.79
N SER A 379 -21.94 14.95 -7.80
CA SER A 379 -22.76 14.07 -6.95
C SER A 379 -23.61 13.09 -7.76
N ASP A 380 -23.70 13.27 -9.08
CA ASP A 380 -24.47 12.39 -9.97
C ASP A 380 -23.78 12.27 -11.34
N LYS A 381 -23.90 13.26 -12.21
CA LYS A 381 -23.27 13.29 -13.54
C LYS A 381 -22.57 14.63 -13.77
N LYS A 382 -21.43 14.60 -14.47
CA LYS A 382 -20.75 15.79 -14.99
C LYS A 382 -20.32 15.55 -16.43
N VAL A 383 -20.52 16.56 -17.27
CA VAL A 383 -20.05 16.55 -18.66
C VAL A 383 -18.96 17.60 -18.82
N MET A 384 -17.85 17.20 -19.42
CA MET A 384 -16.74 18.08 -19.79
C MET A 384 -16.54 17.99 -21.31
N SER A 385 -16.38 19.13 -21.99
CA SER A 385 -16.19 19.16 -23.46
C SER A 385 -15.14 20.18 -23.86
N GLY A 386 -14.36 19.83 -24.87
CA GLY A 386 -13.33 20.70 -25.45
C GLY A 386 -12.64 20.02 -26.64
N GLY A 387 -12.16 20.78 -27.63
CA GLY A 387 -11.41 20.25 -28.77
C GLY A 387 -12.15 19.18 -29.59
N GLY A 388 -13.48 19.20 -29.62
CA GLY A 388 -14.31 18.19 -30.26
C GLY A 388 -14.43 16.87 -29.46
N LYS A 389 -13.93 16.81 -28.23
CA LYS A 389 -14.05 15.66 -27.30
C LYS A 389 -15.06 15.95 -26.23
N THR A 390 -15.68 14.87 -25.73
CA THR A 390 -16.58 14.91 -24.59
C THR A 390 -16.18 13.79 -23.62
N LEU A 391 -16.14 14.12 -22.33
CA LEU A 391 -16.05 13.19 -21.22
C LEU A 391 -17.34 13.30 -20.42
N GLU A 392 -18.01 12.19 -20.23
CA GLU A 392 -19.15 12.07 -19.32
C GLU A 392 -18.70 11.29 -18.08
N LEU A 393 -18.83 11.91 -16.92
CA LEU A 393 -18.50 11.32 -15.62
C LEU A 393 -19.80 10.94 -14.94
N TYR A 394 -19.94 9.67 -14.58
CA TYR A 394 -21.13 9.16 -13.90
C TYR A 394 -20.78 8.69 -12.51
N TYR A 395 -21.53 9.09 -11.52
CA TYR A 395 -21.48 8.45 -10.20
C TYR A 395 -22.10 7.06 -10.27
N MET A 396 -21.32 6.04 -10.04
CA MET A 396 -21.79 4.64 -9.99
C MET A 396 -22.35 4.32 -8.62
N LYS A 397 -23.63 4.60 -8.42
CA LYS A 397 -24.37 4.15 -7.21
C LYS A 397 -24.37 2.63 -7.16
N ASP A 398 -24.43 2.07 -5.98
CA ASP A 398 -24.55 0.62 -5.71
C ASP A 398 -23.35 -0.21 -6.17
N SER A 399 -22.18 0.39 -6.34
CA SER A 399 -20.92 -0.33 -6.57
C SER A 399 -20.52 -1.11 -5.32
N SER A 400 -20.16 -2.37 -5.46
CA SER A 400 -19.60 -3.19 -4.38
C SER A 400 -18.14 -2.82 -4.06
N HIS A 401 -17.44 -2.16 -4.99
CA HIS A 401 -16.03 -1.85 -4.87
C HIS A 401 -15.73 -0.66 -3.96
N ASN A 402 -16.39 0.46 -4.20
CA ASN A 402 -16.24 1.68 -3.42
C ASN A 402 -17.53 2.49 -3.53
N MET A 403 -17.97 3.10 -2.43
CA MET A 403 -19.24 3.84 -2.39
C MET A 403 -19.25 5.04 -3.35
N TYR A 404 -18.13 5.71 -3.53
CA TYR A 404 -18.04 6.98 -4.29
C TYR A 404 -17.22 6.84 -5.57
N ASN A 405 -17.59 5.86 -6.40
CA ASN A 405 -16.94 5.56 -7.68
C ASN A 405 -17.47 6.38 -8.84
N LEU A 406 -16.59 6.71 -9.77
CA LEU A 406 -16.93 7.35 -11.05
C LEU A 406 -16.63 6.41 -12.22
N LEU A 407 -17.60 6.27 -13.13
CA LEU A 407 -17.36 5.80 -14.48
C LEU A 407 -17.05 6.99 -15.37
N VAL A 408 -16.00 6.91 -16.18
CA VAL A 408 -15.63 7.91 -17.18
C VAL A 408 -15.95 7.35 -18.56
N TYR A 409 -16.75 8.07 -19.34
CA TYR A 409 -17.19 7.66 -20.67
C TYR A 409 -16.82 8.69 -21.74
N LEU A 410 -16.27 8.24 -22.86
CA LEU A 410 -15.98 9.03 -24.05
C LEU A 410 -16.98 8.62 -25.13
N PRO A 411 -18.05 9.43 -25.37
CA PRO A 411 -19.14 9.06 -26.28
C PRO A 411 -18.68 8.87 -27.73
N GLN A 412 -17.81 9.72 -28.23
CA GLN A 412 -17.32 9.65 -29.62
C GLN A 412 -16.51 8.36 -29.86
N GLU A 413 -15.73 7.94 -28.90
CA GLU A 413 -14.91 6.72 -28.95
C GLU A 413 -15.67 5.47 -28.49
N LYS A 414 -16.85 5.64 -27.89
CA LYS A 414 -17.62 4.57 -27.22
C LYS A 414 -16.77 3.81 -26.22
N LEU A 415 -15.89 4.53 -25.52
CA LEU A 415 -14.94 4.02 -24.56
C LEU A 415 -15.41 4.32 -23.14
N ALA A 416 -15.61 3.27 -22.34
CA ALA A 416 -15.84 3.39 -20.91
C ALA A 416 -14.58 3.04 -20.12
N PHE A 417 -14.25 3.84 -19.14
CA PHE A 417 -13.17 3.61 -18.20
C PHE A 417 -13.72 3.60 -16.77
N TRP A 418 -13.49 2.50 -16.07
CA TRP A 418 -13.72 2.41 -14.62
C TRP A 418 -12.51 1.76 -13.96
N GLY A 419 -12.03 2.33 -12.85
CA GLY A 419 -10.78 1.95 -12.20
C GLY A 419 -10.60 0.45 -12.06
N ASP A 420 -11.52 -0.25 -11.39
CA ASP A 420 -11.38 -1.66 -11.03
C ASP A 420 -12.48 -2.58 -11.56
N GLY A 421 -13.37 -2.07 -12.40
CA GLY A 421 -14.56 -2.79 -12.80
C GLY A 421 -14.37 -4.04 -13.65
N TYR A 422 -13.30 -4.11 -14.42
CA TYR A 422 -12.98 -5.27 -15.23
C TYR A 422 -11.48 -5.35 -15.49
N ASN A 423 -10.81 -6.16 -14.72
CA ASN A 423 -9.35 -6.33 -14.72
C ASN A 423 -8.93 -7.78 -15.00
N PRO A 424 -9.31 -8.38 -16.13
CA PRO A 424 -8.97 -9.77 -16.41
C PRO A 424 -7.46 -9.94 -16.59
N PRO A 425 -6.91 -11.11 -16.26
CA PRO A 425 -5.53 -11.44 -16.57
C PRO A 425 -5.34 -11.57 -18.08
N GLU A 426 -4.12 -11.30 -18.54
CA GLU A 426 -3.76 -11.47 -19.94
C GLU A 426 -3.97 -12.93 -20.41
N GLY A 427 -4.58 -13.10 -21.57
CA GLY A 427 -4.87 -14.39 -22.18
C GLY A 427 -6.25 -15.00 -21.83
N ASN A 428 -6.93 -14.49 -20.80
CA ASN A 428 -8.25 -15.00 -20.37
C ASN A 428 -9.35 -13.94 -20.42
N GLU A 429 -9.13 -12.85 -21.13
CA GLU A 429 -9.97 -11.65 -21.10
C GLU A 429 -11.41 -11.88 -21.57
N ALA A 430 -11.63 -12.92 -22.39
CA ALA A 430 -12.95 -13.26 -22.91
C ALA A 430 -13.76 -14.17 -21.98
N ARG A 431 -13.17 -14.73 -20.92
CA ARG A 431 -13.80 -15.74 -20.06
C ARG A 431 -13.73 -15.43 -18.59
N ASP A 432 -12.75 -14.63 -18.18
CA ASP A 432 -12.51 -14.29 -16.79
C ASP A 432 -13.13 -12.94 -16.48
N PRO A 433 -14.06 -12.83 -15.50
CA PRO A 433 -14.61 -11.54 -15.06
C PRO A 433 -13.58 -10.69 -14.34
N GLY A 434 -12.35 -11.14 -14.23
CA GLY A 434 -11.31 -10.57 -13.43
C GLY A 434 -11.29 -11.13 -12.01
N ARG A 435 -10.49 -10.51 -11.16
CA ARG A 435 -10.32 -10.97 -9.76
C ARG A 435 -11.54 -10.68 -8.89
N THR A 436 -12.46 -9.86 -9.38
CA THR A 436 -13.62 -9.35 -8.63
C THR A 436 -14.88 -9.44 -9.49
N PRO A 437 -15.48 -10.66 -9.64
CA PRO A 437 -16.63 -10.90 -10.52
C PRO A 437 -17.81 -9.97 -10.25
N GLU A 438 -18.10 -9.67 -8.98
CA GLU A 438 -19.19 -8.78 -8.56
C GLU A 438 -19.03 -7.39 -9.14
N GLN A 439 -17.82 -6.87 -9.20
CA GLN A 439 -17.54 -5.55 -9.77
C GLN A 439 -17.78 -5.53 -11.28
N GLY A 440 -17.44 -6.59 -11.98
CA GLY A 440 -17.79 -6.77 -13.41
C GLY A 440 -19.30 -6.77 -13.64
N ILE A 441 -20.06 -7.43 -12.77
CA ILE A 441 -21.54 -7.46 -12.81
C ILE A 441 -22.10 -6.05 -12.53
N ASP A 442 -21.60 -5.35 -11.53
CA ASP A 442 -22.01 -3.97 -11.19
C ASP A 442 -21.78 -3.02 -12.36
N LEU A 443 -20.60 -3.09 -12.99
CA LEU A 443 -20.26 -2.30 -14.16
C LEU A 443 -21.19 -2.58 -15.33
N LEU A 444 -21.42 -3.84 -15.67
CA LEU A 444 -22.32 -4.24 -16.74
C LEU A 444 -23.75 -3.77 -16.48
N ARG A 445 -24.24 -3.94 -15.27
CA ARG A 445 -25.56 -3.47 -14.84
C ARG A 445 -25.69 -1.98 -14.99
N PHE A 446 -24.70 -1.21 -14.50
CA PHE A 446 -24.71 0.24 -14.55
C PHE A 446 -24.75 0.75 -16.01
N ILE A 447 -23.90 0.21 -16.88
CA ILE A 447 -23.86 0.57 -18.32
C ILE A 447 -25.21 0.27 -18.97
N THR A 448 -25.80 -0.89 -18.69
CA THR A 448 -27.07 -1.34 -19.29
C THR A 448 -28.25 -0.48 -18.83
N VAL A 449 -28.40 -0.24 -17.54
CA VAL A 449 -29.53 0.52 -16.96
C VAL A 449 -29.50 1.99 -17.41
N ASN A 450 -28.29 2.55 -17.57
CA ASN A 450 -28.14 3.94 -18.01
C ASN A 450 -28.07 4.08 -19.55
N ASN A 451 -28.26 3.01 -20.31
CA ASN A 451 -28.24 2.98 -21.78
C ASN A 451 -26.96 3.63 -22.36
N ILE A 452 -25.79 3.36 -21.76
CA ILE A 452 -24.51 3.89 -22.23
C ILE A 452 -24.02 3.03 -23.39
N ASP A 453 -23.81 3.64 -24.57
CA ASP A 453 -23.39 2.93 -25.79
C ASP A 453 -21.88 2.63 -25.79
N VAL A 454 -21.49 1.59 -25.03
CA VAL A 454 -20.09 1.19 -24.88
C VAL A 454 -19.69 0.14 -25.91
N ARG A 455 -18.55 0.38 -26.59
CA ARG A 455 -17.91 -0.59 -27.48
C ARG A 455 -16.62 -1.17 -26.87
N THR A 456 -15.89 -0.32 -26.18
CA THR A 456 -14.60 -0.65 -25.58
C THR A 456 -14.63 -0.33 -24.09
N ILE A 457 -14.01 -1.19 -23.31
CA ILE A 457 -13.84 -1.00 -21.86
C ILE A 457 -12.36 -0.95 -21.52
N ALA A 458 -12.01 -0.08 -20.60
CA ALA A 458 -10.68 0.05 -20.05
C ALA A 458 -10.73 0.13 -18.53
N ALA A 459 -9.64 -0.30 -17.90
CA ALA A 459 -9.48 -0.30 -16.46
C ALA A 459 -8.12 0.26 -16.05
N ALA A 460 -7.97 0.55 -14.78
CA ALA A 460 -6.72 1.03 -14.20
C ALA A 460 -5.71 -0.08 -13.94
N HIS A 461 -6.16 -1.32 -13.83
CA HIS A 461 -5.36 -2.54 -13.69
C HIS A 461 -5.64 -3.52 -14.83
N GLY A 462 -4.93 -4.65 -14.85
CA GLY A 462 -5.15 -5.67 -15.88
C GLY A 462 -4.47 -5.36 -17.23
N VAL A 463 -5.12 -5.73 -18.31
CA VAL A 463 -4.59 -5.60 -19.68
C VAL A 463 -5.03 -4.30 -20.38
N ALA A 464 -4.62 -4.13 -21.63
CA ALA A 464 -5.05 -3.02 -22.50
C ALA A 464 -6.59 -2.98 -22.69
N PRO A 465 -7.14 -1.89 -23.24
CA PRO A 465 -8.58 -1.78 -23.55
C PRO A 465 -9.09 -2.98 -24.34
N LYS A 466 -10.26 -3.49 -23.98
CA LYS A 466 -10.88 -4.69 -24.58
C LYS A 466 -12.27 -4.39 -25.12
N PRO A 467 -12.77 -5.19 -26.08
CA PRO A 467 -14.17 -5.15 -26.49
C PRO A 467 -15.11 -5.34 -25.30
N PHE A 468 -16.18 -4.56 -25.24
CA PHE A 468 -17.18 -4.66 -24.17
C PHE A 468 -17.84 -6.05 -24.09
N ASP A 469 -17.93 -6.75 -25.22
CA ASP A 469 -18.45 -8.12 -25.27
C ASP A 469 -17.60 -9.12 -24.45
N ASN A 470 -16.33 -8.84 -24.22
CA ASN A 470 -15.52 -9.67 -23.32
C ASN A 470 -16.04 -9.63 -21.89
N LEU A 471 -16.45 -8.46 -21.40
CA LEU A 471 -17.09 -8.35 -20.08
C LEU A 471 -18.43 -9.10 -20.06
N LYS A 472 -19.28 -8.96 -21.08
CA LYS A 472 -20.56 -9.67 -21.19
C LYS A 472 -20.37 -11.19 -21.15
N LYS A 473 -19.37 -11.72 -21.88
CA LYS A 473 -19.01 -13.13 -21.85
C LYS A 473 -18.52 -13.59 -20.47
N ALA A 474 -17.66 -12.79 -19.86
CA ALA A 474 -17.08 -13.09 -18.56
C ALA A 474 -18.13 -13.19 -17.45
N VAL A 475 -19.18 -12.35 -17.50
CA VAL A 475 -20.31 -12.40 -16.54
C VAL A 475 -21.47 -13.31 -16.99
N GLY A 476 -21.30 -14.08 -18.08
CA GLY A 476 -22.29 -15.06 -18.54
C GLY A 476 -23.46 -14.48 -19.31
N MET A 477 -23.38 -13.27 -19.84
CA MET A 477 -24.43 -12.62 -20.66
C MET A 477 -24.36 -13.01 -22.14
N LEU A 478 -23.22 -13.52 -22.61
CA LEU A 478 -23.00 -14.00 -23.99
C LEU A 478 -22.38 -15.41 -23.94
N PRO A 479 -22.53 -16.21 -25.01
CA PRO A 479 -21.85 -17.51 -25.12
C PRO A 479 -20.34 -17.36 -24.98
N GLN A 480 -19.73 -18.33 -24.29
CA GLN A 480 -18.28 -18.41 -24.04
C GLN A 480 -17.50 -18.64 -25.36
#